data_1c0800f8c2855d7bb52568eaa2d19fad
#
_entry.id   1c0800f8c2855d7bb52568eaa2d19fad
#
_cell.length_a   1.000
_cell.length_b   1.000
_cell.length_c   1.000
_cell.angle_alpha   90.00
_cell.angle_beta   90.00
_cell.angle_gamma   90.00
#
_symmetry.space_group_name_H-M   'P 1'
#
loop_
_entity.id
_entity.type
_entity.pdbx_description
1 polymer ?
#
loop_
_entity_poly.entity_id
_entity_poly.type
_entity_poly.pdbx_seq_one_letter_code
_entity_poly.pdbx_strand_id
1 'polypeptide(L)'
;MSRPSRRTVAIVGGGPAGALLARLLKLQGDHWDITVYERSASGATYGFGIGLGPKALEPLEQIDPATVAELRSAGLNHTSRQRIHLGGEEISWEWGEWKTLSTARRTLLSILQRSALEVGVDFRFDQSVTYDDVAGADLVVATDGTNSSVRQHWAEALGSDISYGHAHFYWCAAPVELSGPVFAFKSNEHGSFATHSYPYNGNMSGFMFEADGTTLRNAGLDGLAEGLKPGESDDVSREYLEAVFADHLNGAQIATSASRWSHFRVVHNAAWHVENVVLVGDAAHTAHPSIGSGTRMAMEDAVVLSRALAQYDIPSALEVYEAERRPAVESLQDAAFASQRWWETFGRRLDLPLPILALHYVTRTGRYGIRRMSAHDSSLVDAARQTLPDGYRDSQAILRSPLASHDFTLPTRVLADVDDRLYRVDLAETDPESPYADKLIESLKAGGVPKGSVVLLQAPERPQFREALAGTMLADRIRHELDFVVGLPARLGDPDALDAVETALLTRRIDVVENLG
;
A
#
# COMPACT_ATOMS: atom_id res chain seq x y z
N MET A 1 -7.40 26.33 45.80
CA MET A 1 -6.95 25.20 44.96
C MET A 1 -6.17 25.80 43.79
N SER A 2 -4.85 25.60 43.72
CA SER A 2 -4.04 26.01 42.57
C SER A 2 -4.54 25.24 41.32
N ARG A 3 -4.81 25.95 40.21
CA ARG A 3 -5.05 25.31 38.93
C ARG A 3 -3.86 24.36 38.68
N PRO A 4 -4.09 23.10 38.30
CA PRO A 4 -3.00 22.21 37.86
C PRO A 4 -2.22 22.94 36.76
N SER A 5 -0.89 22.88 36.82
CA SER A 5 -0.05 23.46 35.77
C SER A 5 -0.47 22.84 34.40
N ARG A 6 -0.73 23.70 33.42
CA ARG A 6 -1.00 23.23 32.05
C ARG A 6 0.25 22.52 31.54
N ARG A 7 0.03 21.37 30.89
CA ARG A 7 1.09 20.64 30.20
C ARG A 7 1.28 21.22 28.82
N THR A 8 2.51 21.48 28.44
CA THR A 8 2.88 22.02 27.14
C THR A 8 3.06 20.92 26.12
N VAL A 9 2.44 21.05 24.94
CA VAL A 9 2.57 20.10 23.83
C VAL A 9 3.02 20.86 22.59
N ALA A 10 4.17 20.46 22.06
CA ALA A 10 4.68 20.93 20.78
C ALA A 10 4.42 19.88 19.69
N ILE A 11 3.58 20.20 18.72
CA ILE A 11 3.30 19.34 17.57
C ILE A 11 4.07 19.89 16.38
N VAL A 12 5.02 19.10 15.87
CA VAL A 12 5.84 19.47 14.72
C VAL A 12 5.21 18.87 13.47
N GLY A 13 4.60 19.70 12.64
CA GLY A 13 3.84 19.35 11.44
C GLY A 13 2.33 19.52 11.61
N GLY A 14 1.73 20.45 10.86
CA GLY A 14 0.29 20.75 10.85
C GLY A 14 -0.49 19.96 9.78
N GLY A 15 0.00 18.78 9.40
CA GLY A 15 -0.68 17.85 8.51
C GLY A 15 -1.92 17.20 9.13
N PRO A 16 -2.59 16.24 8.43
CA PRO A 16 -3.82 15.63 8.93
C PRO A 16 -3.73 15.04 10.34
N ALA A 17 -2.62 14.35 10.65
CA ALA A 17 -2.42 13.78 12.00
C ALA A 17 -2.23 14.85 13.07
N GLY A 18 -1.35 15.83 12.80
CA GLY A 18 -1.04 16.89 13.78
C GLY A 18 -2.24 17.79 14.06
N ALA A 19 -2.95 18.22 13.03
CA ALA A 19 -4.15 19.05 13.17
C ALA A 19 -5.26 18.31 13.93
N LEU A 20 -5.48 17.03 13.58
CA LEU A 20 -6.48 16.20 14.26
C LEU A 20 -6.12 15.98 15.72
N LEU A 21 -4.88 15.57 16.03
CA LEU A 21 -4.43 15.34 17.40
C LEU A 21 -4.57 16.60 18.24
N ALA A 22 -4.13 17.77 17.73
CA ALA A 22 -4.24 19.04 18.42
C ALA A 22 -5.70 19.35 18.82
N ARG A 23 -6.64 19.16 17.90
CA ARG A 23 -8.07 19.32 18.16
C ARG A 23 -8.55 18.34 19.24
N LEU A 24 -8.25 17.04 19.09
CA LEU A 24 -8.71 16.02 20.02
C LEU A 24 -8.20 16.26 21.45
N LEU A 25 -6.97 16.71 21.60
CA LEU A 25 -6.41 17.07 22.92
C LEU A 25 -7.13 18.29 23.53
N LYS A 26 -7.44 19.31 22.73
CA LYS A 26 -8.21 20.47 23.22
C LYS A 26 -9.64 20.12 23.64
N LEU A 27 -10.28 19.19 22.95
CA LEU A 27 -11.62 18.70 23.32
C LEU A 27 -11.63 17.98 24.68
N GLN A 28 -10.49 17.50 25.18
CA GLN A 28 -10.36 16.88 26.51
C GLN A 28 -10.35 17.91 27.65
N GLY A 29 -10.16 19.19 27.37
CA GLY A 29 -10.20 20.29 28.35
C GLY A 29 -8.97 21.20 28.30
N ASP A 30 -8.95 22.18 29.21
CA ASP A 30 -7.97 23.29 29.24
C ASP A 30 -6.62 22.94 29.86
N HIS A 31 -6.35 21.69 30.18
CA HIS A 31 -5.09 21.28 30.80
C HIS A 31 -3.92 21.12 29.82
N TRP A 32 -4.22 21.20 28.51
CA TRP A 32 -3.23 21.18 27.45
C TRP A 32 -2.96 22.58 26.90
N ASP A 33 -1.70 22.99 26.85
CA ASP A 33 -1.22 24.15 26.13
C ASP A 33 -0.52 23.70 24.85
N ILE A 34 -1.21 23.81 23.71
CA ILE A 34 -0.84 23.15 22.46
C ILE A 34 -0.40 24.18 21.43
N THR A 35 0.82 24.02 20.93
CA THR A 35 1.34 24.76 19.78
C THR A 35 1.63 23.79 18.64
N VAL A 36 1.08 24.07 17.45
CA VAL A 36 1.36 23.33 16.20
C VAL A 36 2.26 24.19 15.33
N TYR A 37 3.42 23.66 14.96
CA TYR A 37 4.36 24.31 14.04
C TYR A 37 4.22 23.70 12.66
N GLU A 38 3.90 24.50 11.65
CA GLU A 38 3.75 24.07 10.27
C GLU A 38 4.64 24.94 9.37
N ARG A 39 5.55 24.29 8.63
CA ARG A 39 6.49 24.97 7.74
C ARG A 39 5.85 25.67 6.54
N SER A 40 4.66 25.22 6.17
CA SER A 40 3.91 25.73 5.01
C SER A 40 2.82 26.69 5.44
N ALA A 41 2.34 27.50 4.49
CA ALA A 41 1.15 28.33 4.69
C ALA A 41 -0.09 27.48 4.97
N SER A 42 -1.09 28.09 5.62
CA SER A 42 -2.36 27.43 5.92
C SER A 42 -3.02 26.85 4.66
N GLY A 43 -3.44 25.60 4.76
CA GLY A 43 -4.09 24.87 3.66
C GLY A 43 -3.17 24.45 2.52
N ALA A 44 -1.86 24.76 2.59
CA ALA A 44 -0.90 24.28 1.61
C ALA A 44 -0.67 22.77 1.76
N THR A 45 -0.80 22.02 0.68
CA THR A 45 -0.56 20.58 0.66
C THR A 45 -0.10 20.13 -0.72
N TYR A 46 0.61 19.02 -0.76
CA TYR A 46 1.01 18.35 -1.99
C TYR A 46 0.04 17.21 -2.32
N GLY A 47 -0.06 16.90 -3.63
CA GLY A 47 -0.93 15.85 -4.13
C GLY A 47 -2.39 16.31 -4.28
N PHE A 48 -3.27 15.37 -4.62
CA PHE A 48 -4.58 15.70 -5.19
C PHE A 48 -5.72 15.15 -4.33
N GLY A 49 -6.12 13.94 -4.56
CA GLY A 49 -7.21 13.28 -3.85
C GLY A 49 -6.75 12.23 -2.86
N ILE A 50 -7.63 11.91 -1.93
CA ILE A 50 -7.49 10.75 -1.04
C ILE A 50 -8.82 10.00 -0.98
N GLY A 51 -8.75 8.69 -0.80
CA GLY A 51 -9.90 7.85 -0.50
C GLY A 51 -9.89 7.41 0.97
N LEU A 52 -11.04 7.52 1.62
CA LEU A 52 -11.28 7.03 2.96
C LEU A 52 -12.30 5.88 2.87
N GLY A 53 -11.88 4.69 3.24
CA GLY A 53 -12.76 3.53 3.29
C GLY A 53 -13.91 3.71 4.30
N PRO A 54 -14.94 2.86 4.24
CA PRO A 54 -16.17 3.04 5.04
C PRO A 54 -15.93 3.18 6.55
N LYS A 55 -14.95 2.43 7.06
CA LYS A 55 -14.62 2.40 8.50
C LYS A 55 -13.56 3.42 8.93
N ALA A 56 -13.02 4.21 7.99
CA ALA A 56 -11.90 5.11 8.27
C ALA A 56 -12.25 6.23 9.27
N LEU A 57 -13.49 6.65 9.30
CA LEU A 57 -13.97 7.73 10.17
C LEU A 57 -14.72 7.25 11.42
N GLU A 58 -15.06 5.97 11.54
CA GLU A 58 -15.82 5.44 12.68
C GLU A 58 -15.16 5.73 14.05
N PRO A 59 -13.85 5.54 14.26
CA PRO A 59 -13.22 5.87 15.54
C PRO A 59 -13.28 7.36 15.87
N LEU A 60 -13.13 8.21 14.86
CA LEU A 60 -13.20 9.67 15.02
C LEU A 60 -14.64 10.13 15.28
N GLU A 61 -15.65 9.52 14.67
CA GLU A 61 -17.07 9.89 14.80
C GLU A 61 -17.57 9.76 16.24
N GLN A 62 -17.01 8.84 17.03
CA GLN A 62 -17.34 8.67 18.43
C GLN A 62 -16.83 9.82 19.31
N ILE A 63 -15.77 10.51 18.90
CA ILE A 63 -15.09 11.53 19.69
C ILE A 63 -15.41 12.95 19.18
N ASP A 64 -15.46 13.11 17.87
CA ASP A 64 -15.68 14.40 17.18
C ASP A 64 -16.66 14.24 15.99
N PRO A 65 -17.94 13.99 16.27
CA PRO A 65 -18.95 13.81 15.23
C PRO A 65 -19.13 15.04 14.33
N ALA A 66 -18.83 16.24 14.82
CA ALA A 66 -18.95 17.47 14.06
C ALA A 66 -17.95 17.53 12.90
N THR A 67 -16.67 17.25 13.18
CA THR A 67 -15.63 17.18 12.13
C THR A 67 -15.92 16.07 11.13
N VAL A 68 -16.40 14.90 11.59
CA VAL A 68 -16.78 13.80 10.67
C VAL A 68 -17.95 14.17 9.78
N ALA A 69 -18.97 14.83 10.31
CA ALA A 69 -20.11 15.30 9.51
C ALA A 69 -19.67 16.27 8.41
N GLU A 70 -18.74 17.17 8.72
CA GLU A 70 -18.21 18.10 7.73
C GLU A 70 -17.36 17.39 6.67
N LEU A 71 -16.47 16.45 7.06
CA LEU A 71 -15.69 15.65 6.13
C LEU A 71 -16.60 14.86 5.17
N ARG A 72 -17.67 14.27 5.69
CA ARG A 72 -18.66 13.54 4.85
C ARG A 72 -19.40 14.48 3.90
N SER A 73 -19.74 15.68 4.34
CA SER A 73 -20.43 16.67 3.50
C SER A 73 -19.54 17.22 2.38
N ALA A 74 -18.24 17.37 2.65
CA ALA A 74 -17.25 17.88 1.69
C ALA A 74 -16.68 16.81 0.75
N GLY A 75 -16.94 15.54 1.02
CA GLY A 75 -16.41 14.43 0.24
C GLY A 75 -17.36 13.92 -0.83
N LEU A 76 -16.78 13.22 -1.80
CA LEU A 76 -17.49 12.49 -2.86
C LEU A 76 -17.64 11.02 -2.46
N ASN A 77 -18.87 10.55 -2.37
CA ASN A 77 -19.15 9.12 -2.21
C ASN A 77 -19.20 8.47 -3.60
N HIS A 78 -18.35 7.48 -3.81
CA HIS A 78 -18.35 6.70 -5.04
C HIS A 78 -18.42 5.20 -4.78
N THR A 79 -18.76 4.43 -5.81
CA THR A 79 -18.90 2.98 -5.71
C THR A 79 -17.56 2.30 -5.35
N SER A 80 -17.64 1.15 -4.71
CA SER A 80 -16.50 0.26 -4.48
C SER A 80 -16.09 -0.54 -5.73
N ARG A 81 -16.80 -0.36 -6.85
CA ARG A 81 -16.47 -1.04 -8.10
C ARG A 81 -15.10 -0.61 -8.59
N GLN A 82 -14.22 -1.58 -8.72
CA GLN A 82 -12.89 -1.42 -9.28
C GLN A 82 -12.85 -2.00 -10.70
N ARG A 83 -11.98 -1.44 -11.54
CA ARG A 83 -11.83 -1.86 -12.93
C ARG A 83 -10.36 -2.00 -13.29
N ILE A 84 -10.09 -2.95 -14.19
CA ILE A 84 -8.81 -3.04 -14.89
C ILE A 84 -9.05 -2.86 -16.38
N HIS A 85 -8.23 -2.01 -16.99
CA HIS A 85 -8.16 -1.82 -18.44
C HIS A 85 -6.81 -2.32 -18.96
N LEU A 86 -6.86 -3.24 -19.93
CA LEU A 86 -5.68 -3.79 -20.60
C LEU A 86 -6.02 -4.13 -22.05
N GLY A 87 -5.22 -3.61 -23.01
CA GLY A 87 -5.34 -3.98 -24.43
C GLY A 87 -6.69 -3.64 -25.07
N GLY A 88 -7.43 -2.66 -24.53
CA GLY A 88 -8.78 -2.30 -24.98
C GLY A 88 -9.90 -3.12 -24.33
N GLU A 89 -9.57 -4.09 -23.51
CA GLU A 89 -10.52 -4.86 -22.70
C GLU A 89 -10.68 -4.26 -21.30
N GLU A 90 -11.85 -4.49 -20.69
CA GLU A 90 -12.17 -4.10 -19.32
C GLU A 90 -12.72 -5.27 -18.52
N ILE A 91 -12.31 -5.38 -17.26
CA ILE A 91 -12.95 -6.24 -16.26
C ILE A 91 -13.22 -5.44 -15.00
N SER A 92 -14.32 -5.72 -14.31
CA SER A 92 -14.69 -5.05 -13.07
C SER A 92 -15.18 -6.02 -12.01
N TRP A 93 -15.06 -5.61 -10.74
CA TRP A 93 -15.61 -6.32 -9.58
C TRP A 93 -16.01 -5.33 -8.50
N GLU A 94 -16.82 -5.78 -7.54
CA GLU A 94 -17.28 -4.97 -6.42
C GLU A 94 -16.90 -5.59 -5.07
N TRP A 95 -16.67 -4.73 -4.07
CA TRP A 95 -16.46 -5.12 -2.68
C TRP A 95 -17.74 -5.03 -1.84
N GLY A 96 -18.89 -5.33 -2.45
CA GLY A 96 -20.20 -5.19 -1.84
C GLY A 96 -20.75 -3.75 -1.92
N GLU A 97 -21.75 -3.43 -1.11
CA GLU A 97 -22.44 -2.13 -1.14
C GLU A 97 -21.62 -0.97 -0.52
N TRP A 98 -20.34 -1.13 -0.36
CA TRP A 98 -19.49 -0.12 0.27
C TRP A 98 -19.33 1.11 -0.64
N LYS A 99 -19.42 2.28 -0.02
CA LYS A 99 -19.05 3.53 -0.66
C LYS A 99 -17.75 4.01 -0.06
N THR A 100 -16.83 4.40 -0.91
CA THR A 100 -15.60 5.08 -0.50
C THR A 100 -15.88 6.58 -0.49
N LEU A 101 -15.51 7.25 0.60
CA LEU A 101 -15.50 8.70 0.67
C LEU A 101 -14.16 9.20 0.13
N SER A 102 -14.18 9.91 -0.98
CA SER A 102 -12.98 10.58 -1.51
C SER A 102 -13.11 12.08 -1.37
N THR A 103 -11.98 12.76 -1.16
CA THR A 103 -11.94 14.21 -1.08
C THR A 103 -10.59 14.75 -1.54
N ALA A 104 -10.53 16.02 -1.94
CA ALA A 104 -9.26 16.68 -2.20
C ALA A 104 -8.44 16.76 -0.89
N ARG A 105 -7.13 16.46 -0.97
CA ARG A 105 -6.24 16.57 0.22
C ARG A 105 -6.29 17.95 0.87
N ARG A 106 -6.39 19.01 0.04
CA ARG A 106 -6.54 20.38 0.52
C ARG A 106 -7.82 20.58 1.34
N THR A 107 -8.93 20.02 0.89
CA THR A 107 -10.21 20.11 1.59
C THR A 107 -10.14 19.40 2.95
N LEU A 108 -9.64 18.16 2.99
CA LEU A 108 -9.43 17.46 4.25
C LEU A 108 -8.55 18.28 5.21
N LEU A 109 -7.40 18.74 4.74
CA LEU A 109 -6.45 19.48 5.57
C LEU A 109 -7.06 20.78 6.09
N SER A 110 -7.74 21.54 5.23
CA SER A 110 -8.39 22.79 5.61
C SER A 110 -9.47 22.60 6.68
N ILE A 111 -10.27 21.52 6.57
CA ILE A 111 -11.28 21.19 7.60
C ILE A 111 -10.59 20.88 8.91
N LEU A 112 -9.56 20.03 8.96
CA LEU A 112 -8.88 19.64 10.17
C LEU A 112 -8.14 20.81 10.83
N GLN A 113 -7.42 21.64 10.06
CA GLN A 113 -6.72 22.80 10.60
C GLN A 113 -7.70 23.84 11.15
N ARG A 114 -8.76 24.18 10.40
CA ARG A 114 -9.79 25.10 10.87
C ARG A 114 -10.47 24.58 12.14
N SER A 115 -10.88 23.32 12.16
CA SER A 115 -11.53 22.72 13.32
C SER A 115 -10.63 22.73 14.58
N ALA A 116 -9.31 22.63 14.42
CA ALA A 116 -8.37 22.77 15.54
C ALA A 116 -8.23 24.24 16.00
N LEU A 117 -8.17 25.19 15.07
CA LEU A 117 -8.16 26.62 15.40
C LEU A 117 -9.44 27.07 16.15
N GLU A 118 -10.61 26.55 15.78
CA GLU A 118 -11.90 26.85 16.43
C GLU A 118 -11.94 26.46 17.92
N VAL A 119 -11.17 25.46 18.35
CA VAL A 119 -11.06 25.06 19.76
C VAL A 119 -9.87 25.70 20.47
N GLY A 120 -9.19 26.66 19.84
CA GLY A 120 -8.14 27.46 20.45
C GLY A 120 -6.75 26.82 20.46
N VAL A 121 -6.42 26.01 19.46
CA VAL A 121 -5.05 25.55 19.20
C VAL A 121 -4.22 26.71 18.65
N ASP A 122 -3.00 26.91 19.17
CA ASP A 122 -2.02 27.87 18.62
C ASP A 122 -1.34 27.25 17.38
N PHE A 123 -1.77 27.66 16.18
CA PHE A 123 -1.13 27.26 14.93
C PHE A 123 -0.12 28.32 14.46
N ARG A 124 1.12 27.90 14.26
CA ARG A 124 2.20 28.73 13.73
C ARG A 124 2.56 28.26 12.34
N PHE A 125 1.89 28.81 11.34
CA PHE A 125 2.16 28.59 9.93
C PHE A 125 3.42 29.31 9.46
N ASP A 126 4.00 28.86 8.34
CA ASP A 126 5.25 29.39 7.77
C ASP A 126 6.42 29.33 8.75
N GLN A 127 6.37 28.40 9.71
CA GLN A 127 7.39 28.24 10.74
C GLN A 127 7.93 26.79 10.74
N SER A 128 9.17 26.64 10.28
CA SER A 128 9.93 25.39 10.37
C SER A 128 10.68 25.37 11.71
N VAL A 129 10.55 24.27 12.45
CA VAL A 129 11.25 24.05 13.72
C VAL A 129 11.94 22.69 13.70
N THR A 130 13.02 22.59 14.49
CA THR A 130 13.72 21.34 14.78
C THR A 130 13.33 20.85 16.19
N TYR A 131 13.82 19.68 16.60
CA TYR A 131 13.62 19.19 17.96
C TYR A 131 14.17 20.18 19.00
N ASP A 132 15.34 20.75 18.77
CA ASP A 132 16.00 21.65 19.72
C ASP A 132 15.17 22.92 20.03
N ASP A 133 14.39 23.39 19.05
CA ASP A 133 13.50 24.56 19.22
C ASP A 133 12.30 24.25 20.13
N VAL A 134 11.94 23.00 20.33
CA VAL A 134 10.74 22.56 21.06
C VAL A 134 11.04 21.59 22.22
N ALA A 135 12.30 21.27 22.47
CA ALA A 135 12.74 20.30 23.49
C ALA A 135 12.25 20.63 24.93
N GLY A 136 11.89 21.89 25.19
CA GLY A 136 11.37 22.33 26.50
C GLY A 136 9.89 22.01 26.72
N ALA A 137 9.17 21.45 25.77
CA ALA A 137 7.77 21.04 25.95
C ALA A 137 7.67 19.75 26.80
N ASP A 138 6.58 19.62 27.57
CA ASP A 138 6.32 18.38 28.32
C ASP A 138 6.09 17.16 27.39
N LEU A 139 5.61 17.40 26.14
CA LEU A 139 5.44 16.41 25.11
C LEU A 139 5.75 17.02 23.74
N VAL A 140 6.60 16.35 22.96
CA VAL A 140 6.90 16.67 21.56
C VAL A 140 6.30 15.60 20.66
N VAL A 141 5.41 15.99 19.75
CA VAL A 141 4.78 15.08 18.80
C VAL A 141 5.29 15.36 17.40
N ALA A 142 5.98 14.40 16.81
CA ALA A 142 6.46 14.48 15.44
C ALA A 142 5.38 14.00 14.46
N THR A 143 4.79 14.94 13.73
CA THR A 143 3.83 14.73 12.64
C THR A 143 4.31 15.37 11.34
N ASP A 144 5.62 15.59 11.22
CA ASP A 144 6.31 16.30 10.13
C ASP A 144 6.61 15.43 8.89
N GLY A 145 5.99 14.24 8.86
CA GLY A 145 5.89 13.39 7.69
C GLY A 145 7.12 12.55 7.39
N THR A 146 7.22 12.03 6.18
CA THR A 146 8.26 11.09 5.77
C THR A 146 9.68 11.61 5.92
N ASN A 147 9.86 12.94 5.87
CA ASN A 147 11.15 13.64 6.05
C ASN A 147 11.32 14.19 7.46
N SER A 148 10.69 13.60 8.47
CA SER A 148 10.68 14.09 9.84
C SER A 148 12.07 14.45 10.34
N SER A 149 12.24 15.73 10.72
CA SER A 149 13.47 16.24 11.34
C SER A 149 13.59 15.79 12.79
N VAL A 150 12.47 15.65 13.47
CA VAL A 150 12.42 15.12 14.86
C VAL A 150 12.86 13.65 14.88
N ARG A 151 12.34 12.80 13.96
CA ARG A 151 12.79 11.41 13.83
C ARG A 151 14.28 11.34 13.52
N GLN A 152 14.79 12.19 12.62
CA GLN A 152 16.22 12.21 12.26
C GLN A 152 17.10 12.54 13.46
N HIS A 153 16.69 13.47 14.34
CA HIS A 153 17.41 13.78 15.57
C HIS A 153 17.54 12.55 16.48
N TRP A 154 16.51 11.72 16.57
CA TRP A 154 16.44 10.54 17.43
C TRP A 154 16.63 9.22 16.68
N ALA A 155 17.17 9.23 15.47
CA ALA A 155 17.17 8.08 14.55
C ALA A 155 17.80 6.82 15.15
N GLU A 156 18.89 6.95 15.90
CA GLU A 156 19.58 5.83 16.56
C GLU A 156 18.70 5.21 17.66
N ALA A 157 18.16 6.03 18.56
CA ALA A 157 17.32 5.58 19.67
C ALA A 157 15.98 4.98 19.19
N LEU A 158 15.43 5.50 18.10
CA LEU A 158 14.21 5.01 17.48
C LEU A 158 14.43 3.78 16.58
N GLY A 159 15.70 3.44 16.28
CA GLY A 159 16.04 2.38 15.33
C GLY A 159 15.40 2.64 13.96
N SER A 160 15.55 3.88 13.46
CA SER A 160 14.91 4.32 12.22
C SER A 160 15.57 3.67 11.01
N ASP A 161 14.75 3.03 10.17
CA ASP A 161 15.15 2.46 8.88
C ASP A 161 14.30 3.09 7.77
N ILE A 162 14.98 3.50 6.69
CA ILE A 162 14.34 4.11 5.52
C ILE A 162 14.80 3.36 4.28
N SER A 163 13.88 2.71 3.62
CA SER A 163 14.11 2.06 2.33
C SER A 163 13.29 2.70 1.21
N TYR A 164 13.58 2.33 -0.03
CA TYR A 164 12.91 2.88 -1.20
C TYR A 164 12.37 1.76 -2.07
N GLY A 165 11.21 2.00 -2.68
CA GLY A 165 10.68 1.14 -3.73
C GLY A 165 11.58 1.15 -4.97
N HIS A 166 11.51 0.09 -5.77
CA HIS A 166 12.29 -0.04 -7.01
C HIS A 166 11.62 0.68 -8.18
N ALA A 167 10.28 0.68 -8.25
CA ALA A 167 9.55 1.46 -9.24
C ALA A 167 9.51 2.94 -8.90
N HIS A 168 9.23 3.73 -9.92
CA HIS A 168 8.99 5.16 -9.79
C HIS A 168 7.50 5.44 -9.97
N PHE A 169 7.01 6.47 -9.30
CA PHE A 169 5.67 6.98 -9.49
C PHE A 169 5.68 8.46 -9.90
N TYR A 170 4.66 8.83 -10.70
CA TYR A 170 4.37 10.22 -11.08
C TYR A 170 2.93 10.52 -10.67
N TRP A 171 2.73 11.39 -9.68
CA TRP A 171 1.41 11.71 -9.15
C TRP A 171 0.86 13.01 -9.71
N CYS A 172 -0.37 12.96 -10.24
CA CYS A 172 -1.04 14.08 -10.89
C CYS A 172 -2.57 13.94 -10.79
N ALA A 173 -3.30 14.82 -11.47
CA ALA A 173 -4.75 14.74 -11.63
C ALA A 173 -5.16 15.09 -13.07
N ALA A 174 -6.38 14.74 -13.45
CA ALA A 174 -6.95 15.15 -14.72
C ALA A 174 -8.46 15.38 -14.57
N PRO A 175 -9.07 16.26 -15.41
CA PRO A 175 -10.51 16.47 -15.46
C PRO A 175 -11.20 15.29 -16.18
N VAL A 176 -11.12 14.12 -15.56
CA VAL A 176 -11.75 12.87 -16.01
C VAL A 176 -12.72 12.43 -14.94
N GLU A 177 -13.98 12.26 -15.30
CA GLU A 177 -15.00 11.75 -14.39
C GLU A 177 -14.92 10.22 -14.34
N LEU A 178 -14.60 9.69 -13.16
CA LEU A 178 -14.58 8.25 -12.87
C LEU A 178 -15.68 7.91 -11.85
N SER A 179 -16.36 6.79 -12.05
CA SER A 179 -17.38 6.31 -11.10
C SER A 179 -16.79 5.52 -9.91
N GLY A 180 -15.53 5.15 -9.99
CA GLY A 180 -14.77 4.39 -8.99
C GLY A 180 -13.33 4.19 -9.45
N PRO A 181 -12.48 3.48 -8.67
CA PRO A 181 -11.09 3.25 -9.02
C PRO A 181 -10.92 2.48 -10.33
N VAL A 182 -9.95 2.90 -11.15
CA VAL A 182 -9.56 2.24 -12.41
C VAL A 182 -8.04 2.08 -12.43
N PHE A 183 -7.60 0.89 -12.80
CA PHE A 183 -6.20 0.55 -13.03
C PHE A 183 -6.01 0.28 -14.51
N ALA A 184 -5.19 1.08 -15.19
CA ALA A 184 -4.93 0.88 -16.61
C ALA A 184 -3.47 0.54 -16.85
N PHE A 185 -3.24 -0.41 -17.74
CA PHE A 185 -1.92 -0.88 -18.11
C PHE A 185 -1.68 -0.63 -19.60
N LYS A 186 -0.50 -0.10 -19.92
CA LYS A 186 -0.05 0.19 -21.29
C LYS A 186 1.36 -0.32 -21.49
N SER A 187 1.63 -0.89 -22.65
CA SER A 187 2.99 -1.26 -23.07
C SER A 187 3.29 -0.65 -24.44
N ASN A 188 4.54 -0.23 -24.62
CA ASN A 188 5.07 0.25 -25.89
C ASN A 188 6.53 -0.21 -26.05
N GLU A 189 7.24 0.30 -27.07
CA GLU A 189 8.64 -0.04 -27.35
C GLU A 189 9.62 0.29 -26.20
N HIS A 190 9.23 1.15 -25.26
CA HIS A 190 10.08 1.53 -24.12
C HIS A 190 9.88 0.62 -22.90
N GLY A 191 8.72 -0.04 -22.80
CA GLY A 191 8.36 -0.91 -21.67
C GLY A 191 6.91 -0.77 -21.26
N SER A 192 6.63 -1.03 -19.98
CA SER A 192 5.26 -1.05 -19.45
C SER A 192 5.02 0.06 -18.43
N PHE A 193 3.88 0.71 -18.57
CA PHE A 193 3.37 1.76 -17.69
C PHE A 193 2.03 1.35 -17.10
N ALA A 194 1.80 1.70 -15.85
CA ALA A 194 0.52 1.52 -15.19
C ALA A 194 0.00 2.84 -14.63
N THR A 195 -1.32 2.95 -14.43
CA THR A 195 -1.89 4.03 -13.64
C THR A 195 -2.94 3.52 -12.65
N HIS A 196 -2.90 4.10 -11.45
CA HIS A 196 -3.97 4.04 -10.45
C HIS A 196 -4.76 5.33 -10.56
N SER A 197 -6.00 5.24 -10.98
CA SER A 197 -6.88 6.41 -11.09
C SER A 197 -8.11 6.26 -10.21
N TYR A 198 -8.53 7.35 -9.58
CA TYR A 198 -9.66 7.36 -8.64
C TYR A 198 -10.31 8.73 -8.57
N PRO A 199 -11.67 8.80 -8.48
CA PRO A 199 -12.38 10.07 -8.36
C PRO A 199 -12.13 10.67 -6.98
N TYR A 200 -11.98 12.00 -6.88
CA TYR A 200 -11.87 12.70 -5.59
C TYR A 200 -12.66 14.01 -5.52
N ASN A 201 -13.08 14.51 -6.66
CA ASN A 201 -13.95 15.67 -6.78
C ASN A 201 -14.80 15.45 -8.03
N GLY A 202 -16.03 15.94 -8.10
CA GLY A 202 -17.05 15.60 -9.08
C GLY A 202 -16.58 15.42 -10.53
N ASN A 203 -15.69 16.28 -11.01
CA ASN A 203 -15.14 16.23 -12.37
C ASN A 203 -13.62 15.98 -12.41
N MET A 204 -12.98 15.70 -11.28
CA MET A 204 -11.53 15.50 -11.19
C MET A 204 -11.21 14.14 -10.62
N SER A 205 -10.24 13.47 -11.22
CA SER A 205 -9.67 12.22 -10.72
C SER A 205 -8.16 12.35 -10.51
N GLY A 206 -7.67 11.69 -9.47
CA GLY A 206 -6.25 11.51 -9.22
C GLY A 206 -5.70 10.39 -10.07
N PHE A 207 -4.48 10.57 -10.56
CA PHE A 207 -3.73 9.60 -11.33
C PHE A 207 -2.34 9.43 -10.71
N MET A 208 -1.97 8.21 -10.43
CA MET A 208 -0.63 7.85 -10.05
C MET A 208 -0.09 6.88 -11.09
N PHE A 209 0.81 7.36 -11.93
CA PHE A 209 1.48 6.52 -12.92
C PHE A 209 2.66 5.84 -12.28
N GLU A 210 2.91 4.59 -12.68
CA GLU A 210 4.06 3.81 -12.24
C GLU A 210 4.78 3.18 -13.42
N ALA A 211 6.12 3.14 -13.32
CA ALA A 211 7.00 2.45 -14.25
C ALA A 211 8.30 2.03 -13.54
N ASP A 212 8.94 0.96 -14.03
CA ASP A 212 10.27 0.59 -13.57
C ASP A 212 11.36 1.49 -14.17
N GLY A 213 12.54 1.52 -13.53
CA GLY A 213 13.64 2.39 -13.96
C GLY A 213 14.18 2.06 -15.36
N THR A 214 14.05 0.82 -15.85
CA THR A 214 14.45 0.46 -17.21
C THR A 214 13.50 1.06 -18.24
N THR A 215 12.21 0.97 -18.00
CA THR A 215 11.17 1.61 -18.81
C THR A 215 11.39 3.12 -18.89
N LEU A 216 11.67 3.79 -17.75
CA LEU A 216 11.93 5.24 -17.75
C LEU A 216 13.20 5.61 -18.53
N ARG A 217 14.30 4.86 -18.37
CA ARG A 217 15.52 5.09 -19.16
C ARG A 217 15.28 4.93 -20.66
N ASN A 218 14.59 3.87 -21.06
CA ASN A 218 14.25 3.63 -22.47
C ASN A 218 13.37 4.73 -23.05
N ALA A 219 12.46 5.29 -22.26
CA ALA A 219 11.58 6.38 -22.64
C ALA A 219 12.25 7.78 -22.58
N GLY A 220 13.48 7.87 -22.07
CA GLY A 220 14.17 9.15 -21.90
C GLY A 220 13.60 10.03 -20.79
N LEU A 221 12.93 9.42 -19.80
CA LEU A 221 12.28 10.11 -18.68
C LEU A 221 13.07 10.01 -17.37
N ASP A 222 14.16 9.23 -17.35
CA ASP A 222 15.02 9.08 -16.19
C ASP A 222 15.88 10.33 -15.95
N GLY A 223 16.09 10.70 -14.69
CA GLY A 223 16.93 11.84 -14.30
C GLY A 223 16.33 13.24 -14.53
N LEU A 224 15.16 13.37 -15.18
CA LEU A 224 14.55 14.67 -15.45
C LEU A 224 14.20 15.46 -14.17
N ALA A 225 13.95 14.75 -13.08
CA ALA A 225 13.63 15.36 -11.79
C ALA A 225 14.82 16.09 -11.13
N GLU A 226 16.06 15.75 -11.47
CA GLU A 226 17.27 16.30 -10.84
C GLU A 226 17.49 17.80 -11.15
N GLY A 227 16.98 18.27 -12.30
CA GLY A 227 17.07 19.67 -12.72
C GLY A 227 15.96 20.58 -12.21
N LEU A 228 14.93 20.04 -11.56
CA LEU A 228 13.73 20.78 -11.17
C LEU A 228 13.94 21.51 -9.83
N LYS A 229 13.48 22.77 -9.78
CA LYS A 229 13.40 23.52 -8.53
C LYS A 229 12.26 23.02 -7.63
N PRO A 230 12.30 23.31 -6.32
CA PRO A 230 11.16 23.03 -5.45
C PRO A 230 9.86 23.65 -5.98
N GLY A 231 8.83 22.81 -6.13
CA GLY A 231 7.52 23.24 -6.64
C GLY A 231 7.34 23.12 -8.17
N GLU A 232 8.40 22.92 -8.94
CA GLU A 232 8.31 22.68 -10.39
C GLU A 232 7.87 21.24 -10.69
N SER A 233 7.19 21.07 -11.81
CA SER A 233 6.73 19.79 -12.33
C SER A 233 7.53 19.40 -13.58
N ASP A 234 7.66 18.10 -13.81
CA ASP A 234 8.26 17.52 -15.01
C ASP A 234 7.23 17.50 -16.14
N ASP A 235 7.28 18.51 -16.99
CA ASP A 235 6.36 18.66 -18.13
C ASP A 235 6.68 17.67 -19.27
N VAL A 236 7.92 17.23 -19.42
CA VAL A 236 8.29 16.23 -20.43
C VAL A 236 7.60 14.91 -20.15
N SER A 237 7.68 14.45 -18.89
CA SER A 237 6.95 13.25 -18.46
C SER A 237 5.44 13.42 -18.54
N ARG A 238 4.92 14.61 -18.21
CA ARG A 238 3.49 14.91 -18.36
C ARG A 238 3.00 14.69 -19.79
N GLU A 239 3.67 15.28 -20.78
CA GLU A 239 3.33 15.15 -22.20
C GLU A 239 3.43 13.72 -22.71
N TYR A 240 4.47 13.01 -22.29
CA TYR A 240 4.63 11.60 -22.61
C TYR A 240 3.48 10.73 -22.06
N LEU A 241 3.10 10.94 -20.79
CA LEU A 241 2.02 10.20 -20.15
C LEU A 241 0.65 10.53 -20.76
N GLU A 242 0.42 11.79 -21.14
CA GLU A 242 -0.78 12.20 -21.89
C GLU A 242 -0.90 11.45 -23.22
N ALA A 243 0.21 11.24 -23.92
CA ALA A 243 0.21 10.49 -25.18
C ALA A 243 -0.02 8.99 -24.95
N VAL A 244 0.66 8.36 -23.99
CA VAL A 244 0.54 6.92 -23.69
C VAL A 244 -0.86 6.55 -23.19
N PHE A 245 -1.48 7.41 -22.39
CA PHE A 245 -2.78 7.17 -21.76
C PHE A 245 -3.91 8.04 -22.36
N ALA A 246 -3.77 8.50 -23.60
CA ALA A 246 -4.73 9.42 -24.24
C ALA A 246 -6.18 8.90 -24.21
N ASP A 247 -6.38 7.61 -24.43
CA ASP A 247 -7.69 6.93 -24.36
C ASP A 247 -8.24 6.89 -22.93
N HIS A 248 -7.40 6.64 -21.94
CA HIS A 248 -7.80 6.60 -20.53
C HIS A 248 -8.04 7.99 -19.94
N LEU A 249 -7.34 8.98 -20.43
CA LEU A 249 -7.50 10.39 -20.08
C LEU A 249 -8.64 11.06 -20.87
N ASN A 250 -9.26 10.37 -21.86
CA ASN A 250 -10.25 10.97 -22.77
C ASN A 250 -9.73 12.24 -23.47
N GLY A 251 -8.43 12.32 -23.74
CA GLY A 251 -7.77 13.49 -24.30
C GLY A 251 -7.64 14.69 -23.35
N ALA A 252 -7.96 14.53 -22.07
CA ALA A 252 -7.80 15.59 -21.08
C ALA A 252 -6.31 15.83 -20.74
N GLN A 253 -5.99 17.10 -20.48
CA GLN A 253 -4.66 17.47 -20.02
C GLN A 253 -4.46 17.12 -18.54
N ILE A 254 -3.26 16.67 -18.21
CA ILE A 254 -2.84 16.37 -16.84
C ILE A 254 -2.57 17.68 -16.09
N ALA A 255 -3.20 17.84 -14.94
CA ALA A 255 -2.91 18.88 -13.96
C ALA A 255 -1.81 18.37 -13.00
N THR A 256 -0.76 19.17 -12.82
CA THR A 256 0.41 18.86 -12.02
C THR A 256 0.46 19.68 -10.73
N SER A 257 1.18 19.18 -9.72
CA SER A 257 1.46 19.88 -8.46
C SER A 257 2.81 19.39 -7.92
N ALA A 258 3.90 20.01 -8.39
CA ALA A 258 5.27 19.54 -8.17
C ALA A 258 5.43 18.05 -8.58
N SER A 259 4.74 17.64 -9.64
CA SER A 259 4.69 16.26 -10.13
C SER A 259 5.99 15.91 -10.84
N ARG A 260 6.61 14.82 -10.41
CA ARG A 260 7.87 14.29 -10.97
C ARG A 260 8.01 12.83 -10.62
N TRP A 261 8.79 12.09 -11.38
CA TRP A 261 9.13 10.71 -11.04
C TRP A 261 9.91 10.66 -9.73
N SER A 262 9.45 9.81 -8.84
CA SER A 262 10.02 9.64 -7.50
C SER A 262 9.88 8.21 -7.05
N HIS A 263 10.82 7.74 -6.23
CA HIS A 263 10.68 6.47 -5.55
C HIS A 263 9.76 6.59 -4.34
N PHE A 264 8.98 5.56 -4.09
CA PHE A 264 8.22 5.48 -2.87
C PHE A 264 9.16 5.20 -1.69
N ARG A 265 9.01 6.00 -0.62
CA ARG A 265 9.81 5.86 0.59
C ARG A 265 9.05 5.03 1.61
N VAL A 266 9.70 3.99 2.15
CA VAL A 266 9.20 3.17 3.25
C VAL A 266 9.93 3.57 4.52
N VAL A 267 9.18 4.03 5.51
CA VAL A 267 9.68 4.40 6.84
C VAL A 267 9.28 3.33 7.83
N HIS A 268 10.25 2.81 8.54
CA HIS A 268 10.08 1.88 9.64
C HIS A 268 10.91 2.35 10.85
N ASN A 269 10.37 2.18 12.06
CA ASN A 269 11.08 2.52 13.31
C ASN A 269 10.92 1.37 14.30
N ALA A 270 12.00 0.98 14.97
CA ALA A 270 11.98 -0.07 15.99
C ALA A 270 11.29 0.40 17.28
N ALA A 271 11.27 1.70 17.56
CA ALA A 271 10.49 2.35 18.60
C ALA A 271 9.77 3.58 18.03
N TRP A 272 8.60 3.93 18.57
CA TRP A 272 7.84 5.10 18.11
C TRP A 272 7.89 6.25 19.10
N HIS A 273 8.49 6.04 20.25
CA HIS A 273 8.71 7.08 21.25
C HIS A 273 10.09 6.95 21.91
N VAL A 274 10.58 8.05 22.39
CA VAL A 274 11.81 8.16 23.18
C VAL A 274 11.68 9.37 24.10
N GLU A 275 11.96 9.19 25.41
CA GLU A 275 11.77 10.25 26.40
C GLU A 275 10.36 10.87 26.33
N ASN A 276 10.25 12.19 26.05
CA ASN A 276 9.00 12.91 25.86
C ASN A 276 8.63 13.13 24.38
N VAL A 277 9.27 12.41 23.46
CA VAL A 277 9.03 12.50 22.01
C VAL A 277 8.21 11.31 21.54
N VAL A 278 7.22 11.53 20.67
CA VAL A 278 6.46 10.47 20.00
C VAL A 278 6.29 10.76 18.52
N LEU A 279 6.43 9.72 17.70
CA LEU A 279 6.19 9.75 16.26
C LEU A 279 4.75 9.36 15.93
N VAL A 280 4.13 10.06 14.98
CA VAL A 280 2.74 9.84 14.56
C VAL A 280 2.64 9.96 13.04
N GLY A 281 1.88 9.08 12.42
CA GLY A 281 1.66 9.04 10.97
C GLY A 281 2.94 8.78 10.17
N ASP A 282 3.12 9.48 9.06
CA ASP A 282 4.26 9.26 8.15
C ASP A 282 5.63 9.54 8.80
N ALA A 283 5.69 10.20 9.93
CA ALA A 283 6.90 10.33 10.73
C ALA A 283 7.27 9.00 11.39
N ALA A 284 6.28 8.22 11.82
CA ALA A 284 6.46 6.91 12.44
C ALA A 284 6.58 5.78 11.41
N HIS A 285 5.73 5.79 10.39
CA HIS A 285 5.58 4.68 9.44
C HIS A 285 4.95 5.13 8.12
N THR A 286 5.37 4.52 7.03
CA THR A 286 4.70 4.69 5.74
C THR A 286 4.33 3.33 5.16
N ALA A 287 3.36 3.32 4.26
CA ALA A 287 2.95 2.14 3.51
C ALA A 287 2.73 2.51 2.04
N HIS A 288 2.99 1.58 1.12
CA HIS A 288 2.82 1.84 -0.31
C HIS A 288 1.40 2.33 -0.62
N PRO A 289 1.22 3.39 -1.42
CA PRO A 289 -0.07 4.06 -1.64
C PRO A 289 -1.13 3.16 -2.30
N SER A 290 -0.72 2.09 -2.96
CA SER A 290 -1.63 1.15 -3.63
C SER A 290 -2.63 0.43 -2.73
N ILE A 291 -2.46 0.51 -1.40
CA ILE A 291 -3.44 0.00 -0.42
C ILE A 291 -4.30 1.11 0.19
N GLY A 292 -4.07 2.37 -0.19
CA GLY A 292 -4.92 3.52 0.17
C GLY A 292 -5.06 3.81 1.65
N SER A 293 -4.01 3.60 2.48
CA SER A 293 -4.15 3.60 3.93
C SER A 293 -3.36 4.67 4.69
N GLY A 294 -2.39 5.38 4.07
CA GLY A 294 -1.49 6.29 4.79
C GLY A 294 -2.21 7.35 5.63
N THR A 295 -3.09 8.14 5.03
CA THR A 295 -3.85 9.18 5.76
C THR A 295 -4.76 8.58 6.84
N ARG A 296 -5.40 7.43 6.55
CA ARG A 296 -6.22 6.73 7.53
C ARG A 296 -5.40 6.30 8.75
N MET A 297 -4.23 5.66 8.54
CA MET A 297 -3.33 5.25 9.62
C MET A 297 -2.91 6.44 10.48
N ALA A 298 -2.53 7.55 9.85
CA ALA A 298 -2.12 8.78 10.54
C ALA A 298 -3.27 9.38 11.39
N MET A 299 -4.51 9.33 10.93
CA MET A 299 -5.67 9.77 11.70
C MET A 299 -6.00 8.80 12.84
N GLU A 300 -5.91 7.49 12.62
CA GLU A 300 -6.08 6.48 13.67
C GLU A 300 -5.02 6.63 14.77
N ASP A 301 -3.77 6.93 14.42
CA ASP A 301 -2.70 7.20 15.39
C ASP A 301 -3.05 8.39 16.27
N ALA A 302 -3.52 9.49 15.68
CA ALA A 302 -3.94 10.68 16.42
C ALA A 302 -5.08 10.38 17.40
N VAL A 303 -6.06 9.56 17.00
CA VAL A 303 -7.19 9.12 17.84
C VAL A 303 -6.69 8.29 19.02
N VAL A 304 -5.83 7.29 18.77
CA VAL A 304 -5.33 6.39 19.82
C VAL A 304 -4.42 7.14 20.80
N LEU A 305 -3.48 7.96 20.30
CA LEU A 305 -2.61 8.76 21.16
C LEU A 305 -3.41 9.74 22.02
N SER A 306 -4.40 10.44 21.44
CA SER A 306 -5.30 11.32 22.18
C SER A 306 -6.03 10.59 23.31
N ARG A 307 -6.56 9.39 23.02
CA ARG A 307 -7.25 8.56 24.01
C ARG A 307 -6.31 8.10 25.14
N ALA A 308 -5.09 7.69 24.80
CA ALA A 308 -4.09 7.27 25.79
C ALA A 308 -3.71 8.43 26.71
N LEU A 309 -3.47 9.63 26.17
CA LEU A 309 -3.15 10.83 26.93
C LEU A 309 -4.30 11.33 27.84
N ALA A 310 -5.55 10.95 27.53
CA ALA A 310 -6.69 11.23 28.40
C ALA A 310 -6.75 10.32 29.65
N GLN A 311 -6.13 9.15 29.60
CA GLN A 311 -6.26 8.12 30.62
C GLN A 311 -5.00 7.91 31.45
N TYR A 312 -3.83 8.23 30.93
CA TYR A 312 -2.54 7.94 31.50
C TYR A 312 -1.65 9.19 31.59
N ASP A 313 -0.60 9.15 32.40
CA ASP A 313 0.49 10.13 32.30
C ASP A 313 1.24 9.98 30.98
N ILE A 314 2.06 10.99 30.62
CA ILE A 314 2.72 11.02 29.31
C ILE A 314 3.52 9.73 29.06
N PRO A 315 4.46 9.30 29.91
CA PRO A 315 5.24 8.09 29.63
C PRO A 315 4.37 6.85 29.37
N SER A 316 3.42 6.57 30.26
CA SER A 316 2.52 5.42 30.11
C SER A 316 1.60 5.54 28.87
N ALA A 317 1.17 6.75 28.51
CA ALA A 317 0.36 7.00 27.33
C ALA A 317 1.13 6.67 26.04
N LEU A 318 2.44 6.98 25.97
CA LEU A 318 3.27 6.69 24.81
C LEU A 318 3.46 5.17 24.65
N GLU A 319 3.70 4.44 25.73
CA GLU A 319 3.78 2.98 25.74
C GLU A 319 2.47 2.32 25.24
N VAL A 320 1.33 2.79 25.76
CA VAL A 320 0.00 2.28 25.37
C VAL A 320 -0.29 2.57 23.91
N TYR A 321 0.01 3.79 23.44
CA TYR A 321 -0.15 4.17 22.05
C TYR A 321 0.64 3.24 21.11
N GLU A 322 1.92 3.06 21.37
CA GLU A 322 2.77 2.21 20.56
C GLU A 322 2.32 0.75 20.59
N ALA A 323 2.04 0.20 21.78
CA ALA A 323 1.58 -1.19 21.94
C ALA A 323 0.28 -1.49 21.19
N GLU A 324 -0.63 -0.51 21.10
CA GLU A 324 -1.91 -0.69 20.40
C GLU A 324 -1.77 -0.51 18.88
N ARG A 325 -0.98 0.52 18.44
CA ARG A 325 -0.94 0.87 17.03
C ARG A 325 0.05 0.05 16.22
N ARG A 326 1.20 -0.27 16.79
CA ARG A 326 2.28 -0.97 16.07
C ARG A 326 1.81 -2.27 15.40
N PRO A 327 1.16 -3.24 16.07
CA PRO A 327 0.78 -4.49 15.42
C PRO A 327 -0.17 -4.30 14.23
N ALA A 328 -1.10 -3.34 14.33
CA ALA A 328 -2.04 -3.02 13.25
C ALA A 328 -1.33 -2.40 12.04
N VAL A 329 -0.36 -1.52 12.29
CA VAL A 329 0.44 -0.86 11.24
C VAL A 329 1.40 -1.85 10.60
N GLU A 330 2.14 -2.65 11.35
CA GLU A 330 3.05 -3.67 10.83
C GLU A 330 2.32 -4.67 9.93
N SER A 331 1.17 -5.17 10.37
CA SER A 331 0.32 -6.02 9.52
C SER A 331 -0.08 -5.33 8.21
N LEU A 332 -0.31 -4.02 8.24
CA LEU A 332 -0.66 -3.24 7.06
C LEU A 332 0.56 -2.99 6.17
N GLN A 333 1.73 -2.75 6.76
CA GLN A 333 3.00 -2.62 6.04
C GLN A 333 3.39 -3.92 5.33
N ASP A 334 3.16 -5.11 5.93
CA ASP A 334 3.38 -6.39 5.27
C ASP A 334 2.50 -6.55 4.01
N ALA A 335 1.21 -6.20 4.10
CA ALA A 335 0.33 -6.22 2.94
C ALA A 335 0.72 -5.17 1.89
N ALA A 336 1.18 -3.99 2.34
CA ALA A 336 1.66 -2.93 1.46
C ALA A 336 2.96 -3.33 0.75
N PHE A 337 3.87 -4.02 1.43
CA PHE A 337 5.09 -4.56 0.85
C PHE A 337 4.79 -5.53 -0.30
N ALA A 338 3.90 -6.50 -0.09
CA ALA A 338 3.50 -7.41 -1.14
C ALA A 338 2.82 -6.70 -2.31
N SER A 339 1.97 -5.72 -2.01
CA SER A 339 1.35 -4.88 -3.03
C SER A 339 2.39 -4.07 -3.81
N GLN A 340 3.38 -3.49 -3.13
CA GLN A 340 4.47 -2.74 -3.73
C GLN A 340 5.26 -3.62 -4.72
N ARG A 341 5.70 -4.82 -4.29
CA ARG A 341 6.42 -5.77 -5.16
C ARG A 341 5.59 -6.19 -6.37
N TRP A 342 4.28 -6.32 -6.21
CA TRP A 342 3.38 -6.59 -7.33
C TRP A 342 3.38 -5.44 -8.35
N TRP A 343 3.30 -4.19 -7.88
CA TRP A 343 3.31 -3.02 -8.74
C TRP A 343 4.68 -2.78 -9.39
N GLU A 344 5.75 -3.04 -8.70
CA GLU A 344 7.12 -2.94 -9.24
C GLU A 344 7.39 -3.95 -10.36
N THR A 345 6.59 -5.02 -10.44
CA THR A 345 6.79 -6.12 -11.38
C THR A 345 5.53 -6.43 -12.20
N PHE A 346 4.56 -5.52 -12.26
CA PHE A 346 3.29 -5.76 -12.95
C PHE A 346 3.47 -6.13 -14.43
N GLY A 347 4.48 -5.58 -15.10
CA GLY A 347 4.80 -5.85 -16.49
C GLY A 347 4.99 -7.34 -16.82
N ARG A 348 5.44 -8.15 -15.83
CA ARG A 348 5.59 -9.60 -15.96
C ARG A 348 4.26 -10.35 -16.16
N ARG A 349 3.12 -9.71 -15.96
CA ARG A 349 1.79 -10.36 -15.88
C ARG A 349 0.81 -9.87 -16.94
N LEU A 350 1.24 -8.97 -17.82
CA LEU A 350 0.34 -8.35 -18.80
C LEU A 350 -0.06 -9.29 -19.94
N ASP A 351 0.56 -10.45 -20.06
CA ASP A 351 0.21 -11.56 -20.97
C ASP A 351 -0.83 -12.54 -20.40
N LEU A 352 -1.14 -12.41 -19.09
CA LEU A 352 -2.16 -13.23 -18.46
C LEU A 352 -3.55 -12.87 -19.01
N PRO A 353 -4.48 -13.85 -19.15
CA PRO A 353 -5.89 -13.54 -19.41
C PRO A 353 -6.42 -12.51 -18.41
N LEU A 354 -7.15 -11.52 -18.90
CA LEU A 354 -7.59 -10.37 -18.08
C LEU A 354 -8.29 -10.76 -16.76
N PRO A 355 -9.15 -11.80 -16.69
CA PRO A 355 -9.73 -12.24 -15.42
C PRO A 355 -8.68 -12.80 -14.44
N ILE A 356 -7.65 -13.47 -14.95
CA ILE A 356 -6.54 -13.97 -14.13
C ILE A 356 -5.70 -12.80 -13.61
N LEU A 357 -5.35 -11.84 -14.46
CA LEU A 357 -4.62 -10.63 -14.05
C LEU A 357 -5.38 -9.87 -12.96
N ALA A 358 -6.70 -9.69 -13.14
CA ALA A 358 -7.54 -9.00 -12.16
C ALA A 358 -7.58 -9.75 -10.81
N LEU A 359 -7.76 -11.07 -10.85
CA LEU A 359 -7.75 -11.88 -9.63
C LEU A 359 -6.36 -11.89 -8.98
N HIS A 360 -5.29 -11.94 -9.78
CA HIS A 360 -3.91 -11.82 -9.31
C HIS A 360 -3.67 -10.48 -8.60
N TYR A 361 -4.19 -9.38 -9.17
CA TYR A 361 -4.15 -8.05 -8.54
C TYR A 361 -4.91 -8.02 -7.21
N VAL A 362 -6.15 -8.50 -7.18
CA VAL A 362 -7.01 -8.48 -5.99
C VAL A 362 -6.39 -9.26 -4.83
N THR A 363 -5.76 -10.39 -5.13
CA THR A 363 -5.18 -11.29 -4.12
C THR A 363 -3.71 -11.01 -3.80
N ARG A 364 -3.11 -9.95 -4.37
CA ARG A 364 -1.66 -9.64 -4.26
C ARG A 364 -1.15 -9.44 -2.84
N THR A 365 -2.01 -8.99 -1.94
CA THR A 365 -1.64 -8.71 -0.54
C THR A 365 -1.72 -9.94 0.37
N GLY A 366 -2.18 -11.08 -0.13
CA GLY A 366 -2.43 -12.29 0.66
C GLY A 366 -3.60 -12.19 1.66
N ARG A 367 -4.21 -11.01 1.82
CA ARG A 367 -5.35 -10.79 2.75
C ARG A 367 -6.69 -11.29 2.19
N TYR A 368 -6.76 -11.49 0.90
CA TYR A 368 -7.94 -11.94 0.17
C TYR A 368 -7.57 -13.16 -0.65
N GLY A 369 -8.23 -14.28 -0.38
CA GLY A 369 -8.25 -15.46 -1.23
C GLY A 369 -9.52 -15.50 -2.07
N ILE A 370 -9.64 -16.51 -2.92
CA ILE A 370 -10.80 -16.69 -3.81
C ILE A 370 -12.10 -16.91 -3.02
N ARG A 371 -12.05 -17.57 -1.86
CA ARG A 371 -13.22 -17.78 -1.00
C ARG A 371 -13.78 -16.45 -0.51
N ARG A 372 -12.92 -15.57 0.00
CA ARG A 372 -13.34 -14.25 0.48
C ARG A 372 -13.80 -13.34 -0.67
N MET A 373 -13.13 -13.41 -1.82
CA MET A 373 -13.54 -12.66 -3.00
C MET A 373 -14.92 -13.12 -3.48
N SER A 374 -15.16 -14.44 -3.59
CA SER A 374 -16.46 -15.00 -4.00
C SER A 374 -17.60 -14.64 -3.04
N ALA A 375 -17.32 -14.41 -1.75
CA ALA A 375 -18.33 -13.98 -0.78
C ALA A 375 -18.80 -12.52 -1.00
N HIS A 376 -17.97 -11.69 -1.66
CA HIS A 376 -18.33 -10.32 -2.01
C HIS A 376 -18.86 -10.21 -3.45
N ASP A 377 -18.12 -10.79 -4.39
CA ASP A 377 -18.45 -10.80 -5.81
C ASP A 377 -17.83 -12.05 -6.45
N SER A 378 -18.66 -13.05 -6.78
CA SER A 378 -18.17 -14.28 -7.40
C SER A 378 -17.79 -14.10 -8.87
N SER A 379 -18.27 -13.04 -9.52
CA SER A 379 -18.16 -12.87 -10.98
C SER A 379 -16.71 -12.88 -11.47
N LEU A 380 -15.78 -12.24 -10.72
CA LEU A 380 -14.36 -12.24 -11.04
C LEU A 380 -13.73 -13.63 -10.92
N VAL A 381 -14.04 -14.36 -9.84
CA VAL A 381 -13.53 -15.74 -9.63
C VAL A 381 -14.10 -16.68 -10.69
N ASP A 382 -15.38 -16.54 -11.02
CA ASP A 382 -16.04 -17.35 -12.04
C ASP A 382 -15.47 -17.07 -13.44
N ALA A 383 -15.20 -15.80 -13.77
CA ALA A 383 -14.53 -15.42 -15.02
C ALA A 383 -13.11 -16.00 -15.10
N ALA A 384 -12.36 -15.99 -14.00
CA ALA A 384 -11.04 -16.61 -13.95
C ALA A 384 -11.11 -18.13 -14.14
N ARG A 385 -12.08 -18.81 -13.50
CA ARG A 385 -12.32 -20.26 -13.67
C ARG A 385 -12.72 -20.64 -15.08
N GLN A 386 -13.42 -19.76 -15.80
CA GLN A 386 -13.79 -20.00 -17.19
C GLN A 386 -12.57 -20.05 -18.14
N THR A 387 -11.41 -19.57 -17.72
CA THR A 387 -10.16 -19.73 -18.47
C THR A 387 -9.58 -21.15 -18.35
N LEU A 388 -10.08 -21.97 -17.42
CA LEU A 388 -9.68 -23.37 -17.26
C LEU A 388 -10.46 -24.27 -18.23
N PRO A 389 -9.88 -25.44 -18.61
CA PRO A 389 -10.61 -26.44 -19.39
C PRO A 389 -11.90 -26.88 -18.71
N ASP A 390 -12.89 -27.29 -19.52
CA ASP A 390 -14.15 -27.84 -19.02
C ASP A 390 -13.91 -29.03 -18.08
N GLY A 391 -14.69 -29.09 -16.99
CA GLY A 391 -14.57 -30.12 -15.96
C GLY A 391 -13.63 -29.74 -14.79
N TYR A 392 -12.88 -28.61 -14.91
CA TYR A 392 -11.96 -28.15 -13.84
C TYR A 392 -12.36 -26.77 -13.28
N ARG A 393 -13.66 -26.44 -13.31
CA ARG A 393 -14.19 -25.12 -12.92
C ARG A 393 -14.77 -25.06 -11.51
N ASP A 394 -14.89 -26.20 -10.82
CA ASP A 394 -15.32 -26.21 -9.41
C ASP A 394 -14.18 -25.83 -8.46
N SER A 395 -14.50 -25.52 -7.19
CA SER A 395 -13.56 -24.99 -6.21
C SER A 395 -12.34 -25.88 -5.93
N GLN A 396 -12.46 -27.20 -6.10
CA GLN A 396 -11.36 -28.16 -5.90
C GLN A 396 -10.90 -28.81 -7.21
N ALA A 397 -11.58 -28.53 -8.30
CA ALA A 397 -11.25 -29.18 -9.57
C ALA A 397 -9.87 -28.79 -10.10
N ILE A 398 -9.39 -27.58 -9.75
CA ILE A 398 -8.06 -27.14 -10.15
C ILE A 398 -6.97 -28.06 -9.57
N LEU A 399 -7.12 -28.55 -8.35
CA LEU A 399 -6.18 -29.48 -7.72
C LEU A 399 -6.09 -30.80 -8.46
N ARG A 400 -7.20 -31.25 -9.03
CA ARG A 400 -7.32 -32.50 -9.81
C ARG A 400 -7.01 -32.31 -11.29
N SER A 401 -6.81 -31.08 -11.75
CA SER A 401 -6.53 -30.82 -13.16
C SER A 401 -5.13 -31.33 -13.56
N PRO A 402 -4.98 -31.91 -14.77
CA PRO A 402 -3.66 -32.27 -15.25
C PRO A 402 -2.82 -31.03 -15.52
N LEU A 403 -1.51 -31.18 -15.43
CA LEU A 403 -0.52 -30.18 -15.83
C LEU A 403 0.36 -30.77 -16.93
N ALA A 404 0.37 -30.13 -18.10
CA ALA A 404 1.33 -30.41 -19.15
C ALA A 404 2.45 -29.36 -19.11
N SER A 405 3.69 -29.81 -18.99
CA SER A 405 4.91 -29.04 -19.18
C SER A 405 5.59 -29.48 -20.47
N HIS A 406 6.60 -28.75 -20.91
CA HIS A 406 7.40 -29.14 -22.09
C HIS A 406 8.08 -30.51 -21.92
N ASP A 407 8.44 -30.86 -20.69
CA ASP A 407 9.24 -32.05 -20.40
C ASP A 407 8.45 -33.23 -19.79
N PHE A 408 7.25 -32.99 -19.24
CA PHE A 408 6.43 -34.02 -18.59
C PHE A 408 4.96 -33.63 -18.45
N THR A 409 4.14 -34.62 -18.10
CA THR A 409 2.73 -34.41 -17.75
C THR A 409 2.45 -34.95 -16.36
N LEU A 410 1.77 -34.15 -15.52
CA LEU A 410 1.23 -34.59 -14.24
C LEU A 410 -0.27 -34.85 -14.37
N PRO A 411 -0.78 -35.96 -13.81
CA PRO A 411 -2.22 -36.24 -13.84
C PRO A 411 -3.03 -35.37 -12.91
N THR A 412 -2.39 -34.75 -11.93
CA THR A 412 -2.97 -33.86 -10.91
C THR A 412 -1.95 -32.82 -10.50
N ARG A 413 -2.41 -31.71 -9.94
CA ARG A 413 -1.54 -30.67 -9.39
C ARG A 413 -1.14 -30.92 -7.94
N VAL A 414 -1.62 -31.98 -7.31
CA VAL A 414 -1.20 -32.41 -5.98
C VAL A 414 -0.10 -33.46 -6.11
N LEU A 415 1.07 -33.15 -5.58
CA LEU A 415 2.23 -34.05 -5.56
C LEU A 415 2.20 -34.94 -4.32
N ALA A 416 2.67 -36.19 -4.46
CA ALA A 416 2.92 -37.08 -3.33
C ALA A 416 4.27 -36.73 -2.68
N ASP A 417 4.44 -37.09 -1.39
CA ASP A 417 5.64 -36.81 -0.60
C ASP A 417 6.96 -37.34 -1.21
N VAL A 418 6.89 -38.31 -2.08
CA VAL A 418 8.05 -38.97 -2.68
C VAL A 418 7.94 -38.89 -4.20
N ASP A 419 8.14 -37.70 -4.77
CA ASP A 419 8.33 -37.55 -6.21
C ASP A 419 9.82 -37.29 -6.49
N ASP A 420 10.50 -38.18 -7.18
CA ASP A 420 11.92 -38.08 -7.54
C ASP A 420 12.24 -36.84 -8.41
N ARG A 421 11.23 -36.14 -8.87
CA ARG A 421 11.34 -34.90 -9.67
C ARG A 421 11.44 -33.64 -8.80
N LEU A 422 11.30 -33.74 -7.48
CA LEU A 422 11.31 -32.57 -6.60
C LEU A 422 12.72 -32.01 -6.43
N TYR A 423 12.93 -30.79 -6.88
CA TYR A 423 14.10 -29.99 -6.57
C TYR A 423 13.72 -28.97 -5.49
N ARG A 424 14.15 -29.25 -4.25
CA ARG A 424 13.77 -28.47 -3.08
C ARG A 424 14.69 -27.27 -2.89
N VAL A 425 14.09 -26.12 -2.64
CA VAL A 425 14.77 -24.85 -2.38
C VAL A 425 14.25 -24.25 -1.08
N ASP A 426 15.12 -24.00 -0.12
CA ASP A 426 14.76 -23.36 1.13
C ASP A 426 14.49 -21.87 0.92
N LEU A 427 13.39 -21.37 1.49
CA LEU A 427 13.06 -19.97 1.50
C LEU A 427 13.85 -19.27 2.63
N ALA A 428 14.98 -18.64 2.29
CA ALA A 428 15.85 -17.98 3.26
C ALA A 428 15.51 -16.49 3.49
N GLU A 429 14.81 -15.86 2.55
CA GLU A 429 14.44 -14.43 2.63
C GLU A 429 13.00 -14.21 2.17
N THR A 430 12.40 -13.13 2.68
CA THR A 430 11.00 -12.78 2.41
C THR A 430 10.81 -11.78 1.27
N ASP A 431 11.88 -11.19 0.74
CA ASP A 431 11.81 -10.30 -0.41
C ASP A 431 12.13 -11.04 -1.72
N PRO A 432 11.15 -11.23 -2.62
CA PRO A 432 11.35 -11.94 -3.88
C PRO A 432 12.24 -11.16 -4.88
N GLU A 433 12.51 -9.89 -4.63
CA GLU A 433 13.40 -9.03 -5.44
C GLU A 433 14.71 -8.71 -4.71
N SER A 434 15.08 -9.50 -3.71
CA SER A 434 16.34 -9.35 -2.97
C SER A 434 17.54 -9.88 -3.77
N PRO A 435 18.77 -9.44 -3.43
CA PRO A 435 20.00 -10.03 -3.99
C PRO A 435 20.12 -11.54 -3.76
N TYR A 436 19.50 -12.08 -2.72
CA TYR A 436 19.41 -13.51 -2.50
C TYR A 436 18.53 -14.19 -3.55
N ALA A 437 17.35 -13.64 -3.81
CA ALA A 437 16.45 -14.15 -4.84
C ALA A 437 17.07 -14.06 -6.24
N ASP A 438 17.82 -13.00 -6.54
CA ASP A 438 18.58 -12.86 -7.79
C ASP A 438 19.60 -13.97 -7.96
N LYS A 439 20.44 -14.22 -6.93
CA LYS A 439 21.43 -15.31 -6.94
C LYS A 439 20.78 -16.68 -7.07
N LEU A 440 19.64 -16.90 -6.41
CA LEU A 440 18.89 -18.14 -6.55
C LEU A 440 18.44 -18.34 -8.00
N ILE A 441 17.84 -17.33 -8.61
CA ILE A 441 17.39 -17.38 -10.01
C ILE A 441 18.57 -17.61 -10.96
N GLU A 442 19.69 -16.94 -10.76
CA GLU A 442 20.92 -17.19 -11.53
C GLU A 442 21.42 -18.62 -11.37
N SER A 443 21.42 -19.17 -10.16
CA SER A 443 21.80 -20.56 -9.88
C SER A 443 20.88 -21.56 -10.59
N LEU A 444 19.56 -21.32 -10.55
CA LEU A 444 18.56 -22.15 -11.25
C LEU A 444 18.79 -22.08 -12.78
N LYS A 445 19.07 -20.89 -13.35
CA LYS A 445 19.42 -20.69 -14.77
C LYS A 445 20.68 -21.42 -15.20
N ALA A 446 21.72 -21.45 -14.33
CA ALA A 446 23.02 -22.05 -14.64
C ALA A 446 23.00 -23.59 -14.76
N GLY A 447 21.85 -24.22 -14.66
CA GLY A 447 21.69 -25.68 -14.89
C GLY A 447 21.78 -26.53 -13.63
N GLY A 448 21.60 -25.94 -12.44
CA GLY A 448 21.51 -26.68 -11.18
C GLY A 448 20.25 -27.55 -11.05
N VAL A 449 19.24 -27.34 -11.90
CA VAL A 449 17.97 -28.08 -11.87
C VAL A 449 17.93 -29.11 -13.02
N PRO A 450 17.76 -30.41 -12.74
CA PRO A 450 17.59 -31.41 -13.78
C PRO A 450 16.34 -31.11 -14.64
N LYS A 451 16.41 -31.42 -15.95
CA LYS A 451 15.25 -31.33 -16.82
C LYS A 451 14.10 -32.20 -16.32
N GLY A 452 12.88 -31.68 -16.40
CA GLY A 452 11.69 -32.38 -15.90
C GLY A 452 11.50 -32.33 -14.38
N SER A 453 12.30 -31.52 -13.66
CA SER A 453 12.09 -31.29 -12.24
C SER A 453 11.00 -30.28 -11.95
N VAL A 454 10.41 -30.42 -10.75
CA VAL A 454 9.53 -29.44 -10.14
C VAL A 454 10.32 -28.69 -9.07
N VAL A 455 10.41 -27.38 -9.17
CA VAL A 455 11.03 -26.54 -8.14
C VAL A 455 10.04 -26.36 -6.99
N LEU A 456 10.35 -26.91 -5.82
CA LEU A 456 9.51 -26.80 -4.63
C LEU A 456 10.17 -25.83 -3.64
N LEU A 457 9.53 -24.71 -3.37
CA LEU A 457 10.00 -23.74 -2.39
C LEU A 457 9.53 -24.17 -1.00
N GLN A 458 10.47 -24.44 -0.11
CA GLN A 458 10.20 -24.86 1.26
C GLN A 458 10.15 -23.64 2.19
N ALA A 459 8.95 -23.36 2.73
CA ALA A 459 8.79 -22.43 3.85
C ALA A 459 8.97 -23.18 5.19
N PRO A 460 9.20 -22.50 6.32
CA PRO A 460 9.14 -23.08 7.65
C PRO A 460 7.84 -23.88 7.87
N GLU A 461 7.86 -24.90 8.72
CA GLU A 461 6.69 -25.78 8.97
C GLU A 461 5.41 -25.02 9.37
N ARG A 462 5.55 -23.84 9.99
CA ARG A 462 4.46 -22.91 10.34
C ARG A 462 4.88 -21.50 9.94
N PRO A 463 4.81 -21.17 8.64
CA PRO A 463 5.22 -19.86 8.19
C PRO A 463 4.34 -18.77 8.79
N GLN A 464 4.94 -17.67 9.20
CA GLN A 464 4.20 -16.45 9.47
C GLN A 464 3.61 -15.93 8.15
N PHE A 465 2.62 -15.04 8.24
CA PHE A 465 1.93 -14.49 7.06
C PHE A 465 2.89 -13.96 5.98
N ARG A 466 3.94 -13.24 6.42
CA ARG A 466 4.95 -12.67 5.51
C ARG A 466 5.76 -13.73 4.78
N GLU A 467 6.15 -14.82 5.46
CA GLU A 467 6.91 -15.93 4.88
C GLU A 467 6.10 -16.73 3.86
N ALA A 468 4.83 -17.03 4.18
CA ALA A 468 3.91 -17.72 3.26
C ALA A 468 3.67 -16.90 1.99
N LEU A 469 3.49 -15.58 2.13
CA LEU A 469 3.31 -14.66 1.01
C LEU A 469 4.59 -14.54 0.16
N ALA A 470 5.76 -14.47 0.80
CA ALA A 470 7.06 -14.43 0.13
C ALA A 470 7.30 -15.68 -0.73
N GLY A 471 6.99 -16.86 -0.22
CA GLY A 471 7.06 -18.12 -0.99
C GLY A 471 6.23 -18.05 -2.27
N THR A 472 5.00 -17.55 -2.17
CA THR A 472 4.12 -17.40 -3.32
C THR A 472 4.64 -16.36 -4.34
N MET A 473 5.20 -15.24 -3.88
CA MET A 473 5.78 -14.22 -4.74
C MET A 473 7.06 -14.68 -5.44
N LEU A 474 7.93 -15.40 -4.73
CA LEU A 474 9.15 -15.97 -5.31
C LEU A 474 8.83 -17.08 -6.32
N ALA A 475 7.81 -17.90 -6.05
CA ALA A 475 7.32 -18.91 -6.99
C ALA A 475 6.83 -18.26 -8.29
N ASP A 476 6.04 -17.20 -8.19
CA ASP A 476 5.56 -16.42 -9.33
C ASP A 476 6.74 -15.84 -10.16
N ARG A 477 7.77 -15.32 -9.49
CA ARG A 477 8.98 -14.82 -10.13
C ARG A 477 9.75 -15.92 -10.87
N ILE A 478 10.02 -17.06 -10.22
CA ILE A 478 10.74 -18.19 -10.82
C ILE A 478 9.97 -18.72 -12.03
N ARG A 479 8.67 -18.88 -11.89
CA ARG A 479 7.80 -19.34 -12.96
C ARG A 479 7.85 -18.42 -14.18
N HIS A 480 7.82 -17.13 -13.96
CA HIS A 480 7.85 -16.13 -15.03
C HIS A 480 9.23 -16.02 -15.71
N GLU A 481 10.33 -16.01 -14.93
CA GLU A 481 11.68 -15.79 -15.47
C GLU A 481 12.33 -17.06 -16.04
N LEU A 482 11.92 -18.25 -15.59
CA LEU A 482 12.62 -19.51 -15.88
C LEU A 482 11.76 -20.57 -16.57
N ASP A 483 10.45 -20.38 -16.68
CA ASP A 483 9.50 -21.35 -17.25
C ASP A 483 9.57 -22.74 -16.57
N PHE A 484 9.93 -22.78 -15.28
CA PHE A 484 9.89 -23.99 -14.46
C PHE A 484 8.48 -24.27 -13.95
N VAL A 485 8.17 -25.55 -13.73
CA VAL A 485 7.03 -25.94 -12.89
C VAL A 485 7.40 -25.68 -11.45
N VAL A 486 6.65 -24.85 -10.76
CA VAL A 486 6.95 -24.40 -9.41
C VAL A 486 5.81 -24.76 -8.44
N GLY A 487 6.17 -25.22 -7.25
CA GLY A 487 5.21 -25.61 -6.22
C GLY A 487 5.57 -25.10 -4.83
N LEU A 488 4.56 -25.22 -3.95
CA LEU A 488 4.68 -24.94 -2.52
C LEU A 488 4.13 -26.12 -1.72
N PRO A 489 4.70 -26.41 -0.53
CA PRO A 489 4.10 -27.34 0.40
C PRO A 489 2.90 -26.70 1.10
N ALA A 490 1.84 -27.48 1.33
CA ALA A 490 0.68 -27.03 2.08
C ALA A 490 -0.07 -28.18 2.77
N ARG A 491 -0.75 -27.88 3.87
CA ARG A 491 -1.67 -28.81 4.55
C ARG A 491 -3.07 -28.63 3.98
N LEU A 492 -3.44 -29.43 2.98
CA LEU A 492 -4.73 -29.30 2.28
C LEU A 492 -5.95 -29.63 3.16
N GLY A 493 -5.73 -30.25 4.33
CA GLY A 493 -6.77 -30.42 5.35
C GLY A 493 -7.14 -29.13 6.11
N ASP A 494 -6.29 -28.10 6.07
CA ASP A 494 -6.56 -26.78 6.64
C ASP A 494 -7.33 -25.92 5.62
N PRO A 495 -8.53 -25.41 5.96
CA PRO A 495 -9.34 -24.62 5.04
C PRO A 495 -8.69 -23.31 4.55
N ASP A 496 -7.85 -22.67 5.37
CA ASP A 496 -7.18 -21.43 5.00
C ASP A 496 -5.97 -21.70 4.11
N ALA A 497 -5.21 -22.77 4.39
CA ALA A 497 -4.14 -23.23 3.51
C ALA A 497 -4.70 -23.69 2.15
N LEU A 498 -5.83 -24.37 2.14
CA LEU A 498 -6.51 -24.78 0.91
C LEU A 498 -6.93 -23.57 0.06
N ASP A 499 -7.57 -22.54 0.66
CA ASP A 499 -7.95 -21.31 -0.04
C ASP A 499 -6.74 -20.57 -0.62
N ALA A 500 -5.63 -20.52 0.12
CA ALA A 500 -4.38 -19.91 -0.33
C ALA A 500 -3.78 -20.66 -1.54
N VAL A 501 -3.77 -21.98 -1.49
CA VAL A 501 -3.28 -22.84 -2.60
C VAL A 501 -4.18 -22.73 -3.84
N GLU A 502 -5.49 -22.84 -3.67
CA GLU A 502 -6.43 -22.68 -4.78
C GLU A 502 -6.29 -21.29 -5.42
N THR A 503 -6.11 -20.26 -4.60
CA THR A 503 -5.84 -18.89 -5.05
C THR A 503 -4.55 -18.82 -5.86
N ALA A 504 -3.45 -19.39 -5.35
CA ALA A 504 -2.14 -19.37 -6.01
C ALA A 504 -2.14 -20.14 -7.34
N LEU A 505 -2.81 -21.28 -7.40
CA LEU A 505 -2.99 -22.07 -8.62
C LEU A 505 -3.86 -21.34 -9.66
N LEU A 506 -5.00 -20.80 -9.26
CA LEU A 506 -5.92 -20.12 -10.19
C LEU A 506 -5.31 -18.82 -10.72
N THR A 507 -4.52 -18.12 -9.91
CA THR A 507 -3.79 -16.91 -10.32
C THR A 507 -2.47 -17.21 -11.03
N ARG A 508 -2.12 -18.48 -11.22
CA ARG A 508 -0.90 -18.95 -11.88
C ARG A 508 0.40 -18.49 -11.20
N ARG A 509 0.38 -18.30 -9.88
CA ARG A 509 1.61 -18.05 -9.09
C ARG A 509 2.41 -19.30 -8.85
N ILE A 510 1.70 -20.45 -8.74
CA ILE A 510 2.29 -21.78 -8.65
C ILE A 510 1.59 -22.72 -9.65
N ASP A 511 2.20 -23.84 -9.92
CA ASP A 511 1.68 -24.87 -10.83
C ASP A 511 1.19 -26.11 -10.09
N VAL A 512 1.82 -26.41 -8.95
CA VAL A 512 1.57 -27.63 -8.16
C VAL A 512 1.65 -27.36 -6.67
N VAL A 513 1.16 -28.29 -5.87
CA VAL A 513 1.25 -28.26 -4.40
C VAL A 513 1.72 -29.63 -3.89
N GLU A 514 2.62 -29.64 -2.91
CA GLU A 514 2.94 -30.82 -2.12
C GLU A 514 2.01 -30.87 -0.91
N ASN A 515 1.23 -31.97 -0.79
CA ASN A 515 0.33 -32.13 0.35
C ASN A 515 1.09 -32.67 1.56
N LEU A 516 1.15 -31.91 2.64
CA LEU A 516 1.80 -32.29 3.91
C LEU A 516 0.89 -33.09 4.87
N GLY A 517 -0.29 -33.52 4.41
CA GLY A 517 -1.27 -34.27 5.20
C GLY A 517 -2.38 -33.41 5.82
#